data_8f52e70a64abf93a8889699591d6d3cf
#
_entry.id   8f52e70a64abf93a8889699591d6d3cf
#
_cell.length_a   1.000
_cell.length_b   1.000
_cell.length_c   1.000
_cell.angle_alpha   90.00
_cell.angle_beta   90.00
_cell.angle_gamma   90.00
#
_symmetry.space_group_name_H-M   'P 1'
#
loop_
_entity.id
_entity.type
_entity.pdbx_description
1 polymer ?
#
loop_
_entity_poly.entity_id
_entity_poly.type
_entity_poly.pdbx_seq_one_letter_code
_entity_poly.pdbx_strand_id
1 'polypeptide(L)'
;MLAKHSNGEIQRTIQNCITILQNDHVLADAIRLNLLSERIDIVKPVGWPRSGKTLNDTDMKYILRRMEKYGISSEKKIESAIRIVANENRYHPIRDYLNSLKWDGIERIAHVLHHFLGAAEDEYTCEAMKIFLLGAIKRVFQPGCKFETMLCLVGGQGCAVSYTHLRAHETSQDLV
;
A
#
# COMPACT_ATOMS: atom_id res chain seq x y z
N MET A 1 -4.04 15.14 26.55
CA MET A 1 -5.16 15.47 27.46
C MET A 1 -6.29 16.08 26.64
N LEU A 2 -7.56 15.70 26.84
CA LEU A 2 -8.69 16.25 26.07
C LEU A 2 -9.08 17.64 26.60
N ALA A 3 -9.29 18.60 25.70
CA ALA A 3 -9.82 19.91 26.05
C ALA A 3 -11.30 19.79 26.43
N LYS A 4 -11.69 20.43 27.56
CA LYS A 4 -13.04 20.38 28.10
C LYS A 4 -13.63 21.80 28.22
N HIS A 5 -14.95 21.87 28.20
CA HIS A 5 -15.70 23.07 28.57
C HIS A 5 -15.67 23.28 30.08
N SER A 6 -16.09 24.43 30.55
CA SER A 6 -16.22 24.77 31.99
C SER A 6 -17.16 23.82 32.74
N ASN A 7 -18.13 23.24 32.04
CA ASN A 7 -19.06 22.23 32.58
C ASN A 7 -18.50 20.78 32.61
N GLY A 8 -17.22 20.58 32.23
CA GLY A 8 -16.56 19.27 32.22
C GLY A 8 -16.77 18.44 30.94
N GLU A 9 -17.65 18.86 30.04
CA GLU A 9 -17.89 18.18 28.76
C GLU A 9 -16.70 18.31 27.79
N ILE A 10 -16.44 17.29 26.99
CA ILE A 10 -15.37 17.31 25.98
C ILE A 10 -15.73 18.29 24.87
N GLN A 11 -14.82 19.21 24.56
CA GLN A 11 -15.00 20.13 23.43
C GLN A 11 -14.98 19.38 22.10
N ARG A 12 -15.95 19.70 21.24
CA ARG A 12 -16.09 19.08 19.90
C ARG A 12 -15.14 19.71 18.88
N THR A 13 -13.83 19.65 19.14
CA THR A 13 -12.78 20.21 18.30
C THR A 13 -12.10 19.12 17.46
N ILE A 14 -11.49 19.51 16.33
CA ILE A 14 -10.68 18.59 15.51
C ILE A 14 -9.51 18.04 16.35
N GLN A 15 -8.89 18.86 17.20
CA GLN A 15 -7.80 18.44 18.05
C GLN A 15 -8.20 17.32 19.04
N ASN A 16 -9.38 17.41 19.64
CA ASN A 16 -9.89 16.35 20.50
C ASN A 16 -10.21 15.09 19.70
N CYS A 17 -10.72 15.22 18.46
CA CYS A 17 -10.89 14.08 17.56
C CYS A 17 -9.54 13.37 17.29
N ILE A 18 -8.49 14.14 16.96
CA ILE A 18 -7.13 13.62 16.75
C ILE A 18 -6.65 12.87 18.00
N THR A 19 -6.74 13.52 19.17
CA THR A 19 -6.31 12.93 20.44
C THR A 19 -7.02 11.61 20.72
N ILE A 20 -8.33 11.53 20.44
CA ILE A 20 -9.10 10.29 20.63
C ILE A 20 -8.64 9.23 19.62
N LEU A 21 -8.52 9.56 18.34
CA LEU A 21 -8.08 8.62 17.30
C LEU A 21 -6.70 8.02 17.60
N GLN A 22 -5.79 8.82 18.18
CA GLN A 22 -4.43 8.39 18.51
C GLN A 22 -4.34 7.57 19.80
N ASN A 23 -5.31 7.70 20.72
CA ASN A 23 -5.24 7.05 22.04
C ASN A 23 -6.35 6.01 22.30
N ASP A 24 -7.35 5.91 21.43
CA ASP A 24 -8.39 4.89 21.55
C ASP A 24 -7.82 3.51 21.28
N HIS A 25 -8.05 2.54 22.17
CA HIS A 25 -7.46 1.21 22.13
C HIS A 25 -7.73 0.42 20.83
N VAL A 26 -8.75 0.80 20.04
CA VAL A 26 -9.07 0.16 18.76
C VAL A 26 -8.48 0.96 17.59
N LEU A 27 -8.49 2.29 17.69
CA LEU A 27 -8.13 3.18 16.56
C LEU A 27 -6.66 3.62 16.58
N ALA A 28 -5.99 3.53 17.74
CA ALA A 28 -4.59 3.92 17.87
C ALA A 28 -3.70 3.16 16.87
N ASP A 29 -2.92 3.89 16.08
CA ASP A 29 -2.04 3.40 15.01
C ASP A 29 -2.75 2.56 13.92
N ALA A 30 -4.08 2.50 13.92
CA ALA A 30 -4.83 1.73 12.92
C ALA A 30 -4.97 2.48 11.60
N ILE A 31 -5.09 3.81 11.66
CA ILE A 31 -5.39 4.68 10.51
C ILE A 31 -4.07 5.21 9.94
N ARG A 32 -3.77 4.86 8.68
CA ARG A 32 -2.53 5.22 7.99
C ARG A 32 -2.77 5.62 6.54
N LEU A 33 -1.99 6.56 6.03
CA LEU A 33 -1.99 6.91 4.61
C LEU A 33 -1.02 6.00 3.85
N ASN A 34 -1.55 5.26 2.88
CA ASN A 34 -0.77 4.45 1.97
C ASN A 34 -0.23 5.34 0.84
N LEU A 35 1.08 5.57 0.82
CA LEU A 35 1.75 6.42 -0.17
C LEU A 35 1.78 5.84 -1.59
N LEU A 36 1.52 4.54 -1.75
CA LEU A 36 1.49 3.90 -3.07
C LEU A 36 0.14 4.09 -3.75
N SER A 37 -0.95 3.97 -3.01
CA SER A 37 -2.33 4.09 -3.52
C SER A 37 -2.94 5.46 -3.28
N GLU A 38 -2.30 6.32 -2.49
CA GLU A 38 -2.79 7.61 -2.00
C GLU A 38 -4.14 7.51 -1.26
N ARG A 39 -4.41 6.33 -0.66
CA ARG A 39 -5.64 6.04 0.08
C ARG A 39 -5.35 5.86 1.56
N ILE A 40 -6.36 6.15 2.37
CA ILE A 40 -6.30 5.88 3.81
C ILE A 40 -6.64 4.41 4.03
N ASP A 41 -5.75 3.71 4.73
CA ASP A 41 -5.92 2.31 5.09
C ASP A 41 -6.13 2.16 6.60
N ILE A 42 -6.88 1.13 6.99
CA ILE A 42 -6.92 0.63 8.36
C ILE A 42 -6.05 -0.63 8.40
N VAL A 43 -4.89 -0.52 9.03
CA VAL A 43 -3.83 -1.54 8.99
C VAL A 43 -3.85 -2.52 10.16
N LYS A 44 -4.70 -2.27 11.17
CA LYS A 44 -4.89 -3.15 12.33
C LYS A 44 -6.31 -3.73 12.38
N PRO A 45 -6.52 -4.85 13.07
CA PRO A 45 -7.86 -5.34 13.38
C PRO A 45 -8.64 -4.29 14.19
N VAL A 46 -9.87 -4.03 13.77
CA VAL A 46 -10.75 -3.03 14.40
C VAL A 46 -12.06 -3.71 14.76
N GLY A 47 -12.44 -4.08 15.80
CA GLY A 47 -13.63 -4.74 16.33
C GLY A 47 -14.94 -4.82 15.48
N TRP A 48 -14.84 -4.68 14.17
CA TRP A 48 -15.95 -4.86 13.21
C TRP A 48 -15.50 -5.55 11.91
N PRO A 49 -16.42 -6.25 11.20
CA PRO A 49 -16.12 -6.92 9.93
C PRO A 49 -15.71 -5.93 8.84
N ARG A 50 -14.70 -6.29 8.06
CA ARG A 50 -14.19 -5.49 6.95
C ARG A 50 -13.84 -6.34 5.73
N SER A 51 -14.04 -5.77 4.54
CA SER A 51 -13.54 -6.30 3.27
C SER A 51 -12.39 -5.40 2.79
N GLY A 52 -11.15 -5.90 2.84
CA GLY A 52 -9.98 -5.16 2.38
C GLY A 52 -9.38 -4.20 3.43
N LYS A 53 -8.34 -3.47 3.03
CA LYS A 53 -7.57 -2.56 3.92
C LYS A 53 -8.04 -1.10 3.83
N THR A 54 -8.50 -0.65 2.68
CA THR A 54 -8.86 0.75 2.46
C THR A 54 -10.07 1.16 3.29
N LEU A 55 -9.99 2.32 3.90
CA LEU A 55 -11.09 2.95 4.64
C LEU A 55 -12.30 3.15 3.71
N ASN A 56 -13.46 2.69 4.12
CA ASN A 56 -14.72 2.81 3.38
C ASN A 56 -15.81 3.50 4.21
N ASP A 57 -16.97 3.74 3.59
CA ASP A 57 -18.10 4.44 4.23
C ASP A 57 -18.62 3.68 5.47
N THR A 58 -18.62 2.36 5.43
CA THR A 58 -19.03 1.53 6.59
C THR A 58 -18.06 1.72 7.74
N ASP A 59 -16.75 1.73 7.49
CA ASP A 59 -15.73 2.02 8.50
C ASP A 59 -15.96 3.40 9.12
N MET A 60 -16.29 4.41 8.30
CA MET A 60 -16.61 5.76 8.78
C MET A 60 -17.77 5.77 9.76
N LYS A 61 -18.82 4.98 9.52
CA LYS A 61 -19.97 4.87 10.44
C LYS A 61 -19.59 4.18 11.76
N TYR A 62 -18.74 3.16 11.72
CA TYR A 62 -18.23 2.54 12.95
C TYR A 62 -17.33 3.48 13.74
N ILE A 63 -16.47 4.24 13.08
CA ILE A 63 -15.65 5.26 13.73
C ILE A 63 -16.54 6.36 14.34
N LEU A 64 -17.54 6.88 13.60
CA LEU A 64 -18.48 7.86 14.10
C LEU A 64 -19.18 7.38 15.37
N ARG A 65 -19.79 6.17 15.32
CA ARG A 65 -20.43 5.53 16.49
C ARG A 65 -19.48 5.42 17.70
N ARG A 66 -18.19 5.20 17.43
CA ARG A 66 -17.19 5.12 18.49
C ARG A 66 -16.87 6.50 19.06
N MET A 67 -16.78 7.53 18.23
CA MET A 67 -16.55 8.93 18.63
C MET A 67 -17.71 9.50 19.43
N GLU A 68 -18.94 9.05 19.18
CA GLU A 68 -20.13 9.44 19.95
C GLU A 68 -20.03 9.07 21.43
N LYS A 69 -19.30 8.01 21.79
CA LYS A 69 -19.02 7.65 23.20
C LYS A 69 -18.26 8.76 23.95
N TYR A 70 -17.54 9.60 23.19
CA TYR A 70 -16.83 10.76 23.72
C TYR A 70 -17.61 12.08 23.54
N GLY A 71 -18.89 12.00 23.15
CA GLY A 71 -19.74 13.17 22.92
C GLY A 71 -19.46 13.90 21.60
N ILE A 72 -18.71 13.30 20.65
CA ILE A 72 -18.36 13.89 19.38
C ILE A 72 -19.16 13.21 18.26
N SER A 73 -20.07 13.98 17.60
CA SER A 73 -20.94 13.50 16.51
C SER A 73 -20.75 14.22 15.18
N SER A 74 -19.81 15.18 15.10
CA SER A 74 -19.57 15.94 13.86
C SER A 74 -18.74 15.15 12.87
N GLU A 75 -19.40 14.53 11.87
CA GLU A 75 -18.76 13.72 10.82
C GLU A 75 -17.64 14.48 10.11
N LYS A 76 -17.86 15.76 9.73
CA LYS A 76 -16.85 16.60 9.07
C LYS A 76 -15.58 16.79 9.91
N LYS A 77 -15.71 16.97 11.22
CA LYS A 77 -14.53 17.12 12.10
C LYS A 77 -13.79 15.81 12.29
N ILE A 78 -14.52 14.70 12.38
CA ILE A 78 -13.96 13.35 12.48
C ILE A 78 -13.21 13.01 11.19
N GLU A 79 -13.80 13.27 10.02
CA GLU A 79 -13.14 13.05 8.72
C GLU A 79 -11.85 13.86 8.59
N SER A 80 -11.89 15.16 8.97
CA SER A 80 -10.70 16.01 8.98
C SER A 80 -9.62 15.48 9.90
N ALA A 81 -9.98 15.01 11.09
CA ALA A 81 -9.04 14.41 12.03
C ALA A 81 -8.45 13.11 11.51
N ILE A 82 -9.26 12.24 10.87
CA ILE A 82 -8.80 11.00 10.23
C ILE A 82 -7.75 11.30 9.15
N ARG A 83 -7.99 12.29 8.29
CA ARG A 83 -7.04 12.70 7.26
C ARG A 83 -5.71 13.20 7.84
N ILE A 84 -5.75 13.98 8.94
CA ILE A 84 -4.56 14.46 9.63
C ILE A 84 -3.79 13.26 10.24
N VAL A 85 -4.46 12.43 11.03
CA VAL A 85 -3.85 11.25 11.68
C VAL A 85 -3.27 10.29 10.64
N ALA A 86 -3.98 10.04 9.55
CA ALA A 86 -3.50 9.19 8.47
C ALA A 86 -2.22 9.74 7.83
N ASN A 87 -2.16 11.07 7.59
CA ASN A 87 -0.99 11.72 7.01
C ASN A 87 0.21 11.75 7.96
N GLU A 88 -0.01 11.88 9.27
CA GLU A 88 1.04 11.74 10.28
C GLU A 88 1.61 10.32 10.32
N ASN A 89 0.76 9.31 10.12
CA ASN A 89 1.09 7.89 10.15
C ASN A 89 1.21 7.28 8.74
N ARG A 90 1.79 8.02 7.78
CA ARG A 90 1.97 7.51 6.42
C ARG A 90 2.93 6.32 6.35
N TYR A 91 2.73 5.45 5.38
CA TYR A 91 3.57 4.31 5.12
C TYR A 91 3.63 3.99 3.62
N HIS A 92 4.65 3.25 3.20
CA HIS A 92 4.79 2.82 1.81
C HIS A 92 5.01 1.31 1.78
N PRO A 93 4.01 0.51 1.42
CA PRO A 93 4.06 -0.95 1.62
C PRO A 93 5.26 -1.63 0.95
N ILE A 94 5.64 -1.18 -0.25
CA ILE A 94 6.79 -1.76 -0.96
C ILE A 94 8.12 -1.32 -0.33
N ARG A 95 8.27 -0.05 0.06
CA ARG A 95 9.50 0.42 0.73
C ARG A 95 9.70 -0.27 2.07
N ASP A 96 8.63 -0.37 2.85
CA ASP A 96 8.66 -1.02 4.16
C ASP A 96 9.02 -2.49 4.01
N TYR A 97 8.46 -3.18 3.00
CA TYR A 97 8.83 -4.55 2.66
C TYR A 97 10.30 -4.66 2.28
N LEU A 98 10.79 -3.87 1.32
CA LEU A 98 12.18 -3.91 0.86
C LEU A 98 13.16 -3.61 2.00
N ASN A 99 12.84 -2.65 2.86
CA ASN A 99 13.68 -2.30 4.02
C ASN A 99 13.68 -3.39 5.11
N SER A 100 12.66 -4.24 5.15
CA SER A 100 12.59 -5.35 6.11
C SER A 100 13.39 -6.57 5.67
N LEU A 101 13.76 -6.65 4.39
CA LEU A 101 14.51 -7.78 3.84
C LEU A 101 15.95 -7.81 4.40
N LYS A 102 16.40 -9.01 4.70
CA LYS A 102 17.80 -9.30 5.05
C LYS A 102 18.35 -10.30 4.04
N TRP A 103 19.50 -9.98 3.48
CA TRP A 103 20.16 -10.89 2.58
C TRP A 103 20.69 -12.12 3.32
N ASP A 104 20.39 -13.29 2.78
CA ASP A 104 20.80 -14.58 3.33
C ASP A 104 22.12 -15.10 2.73
N GLY A 105 22.80 -14.33 1.89
CA GLY A 105 24.06 -14.69 1.25
C GLY A 105 23.92 -15.51 -0.03
N ILE A 106 22.71 -15.79 -0.52
CA ILE A 106 22.49 -16.63 -1.71
C ILE A 106 22.23 -15.74 -2.94
N GLU A 107 23.03 -15.90 -3.96
CA GLU A 107 22.88 -15.18 -5.25
C GLU A 107 21.80 -15.85 -6.12
N ARG A 108 20.56 -15.38 -6.00
CA ARG A 108 19.44 -15.91 -6.80
C ARG A 108 19.26 -15.22 -8.14
N ILE A 109 19.57 -13.93 -8.21
CA ILE A 109 19.30 -13.09 -9.40
C ILE A 109 20.06 -13.62 -10.63
N ALA A 110 21.29 -14.09 -10.44
CA ALA A 110 22.10 -14.65 -11.50
C ALA A 110 21.42 -15.84 -12.22
N HIS A 111 20.62 -16.60 -11.50
CA HIS A 111 20.03 -17.85 -12.00
C HIS A 111 18.54 -17.75 -12.34
N VAL A 112 17.86 -16.61 -12.10
CA VAL A 112 16.41 -16.46 -12.24
C VAL A 112 15.94 -16.74 -13.66
N LEU A 113 16.57 -16.12 -14.66
CA LEU A 113 16.14 -16.27 -16.06
C LEU A 113 16.41 -17.70 -16.59
N HIS A 114 17.53 -18.29 -16.20
CA HIS A 114 17.83 -19.68 -16.53
C HIS A 114 16.85 -20.65 -15.87
N HIS A 115 16.67 -20.55 -14.56
CA HIS A 115 15.87 -21.49 -13.76
C HIS A 115 14.38 -21.48 -14.14
N PHE A 116 13.79 -20.29 -14.31
CA PHE A 116 12.35 -20.17 -14.55
C PHE A 116 11.94 -20.08 -16.02
N LEU A 117 12.84 -19.63 -16.90
CA LEU A 117 12.52 -19.38 -18.31
C LEU A 117 13.40 -20.16 -19.28
N GLY A 118 14.38 -20.92 -18.80
CA GLY A 118 15.28 -21.70 -19.63
C GLY A 118 16.21 -20.84 -20.51
N ALA A 119 16.46 -19.57 -20.13
CA ALA A 119 17.40 -18.72 -20.83
C ALA A 119 18.84 -19.25 -20.68
N ALA A 120 19.74 -18.85 -21.60
CA ALA A 120 21.15 -19.15 -21.44
C ALA A 120 21.68 -18.58 -20.11
N GLU A 121 22.51 -19.34 -19.42
CA GLU A 121 23.15 -18.90 -18.19
C GLU A 121 24.48 -18.24 -18.54
N ASP A 122 24.43 -16.97 -18.89
CA ASP A 122 25.58 -16.16 -19.27
C ASP A 122 25.60 -14.82 -18.52
N GLU A 123 26.72 -14.10 -18.66
CA GLU A 123 26.90 -12.80 -18.01
C GLU A 123 25.86 -11.79 -18.45
N TYR A 124 25.46 -11.82 -19.72
CA TYR A 124 24.48 -10.89 -20.27
C TYR A 124 23.09 -11.05 -19.63
N THR A 125 22.59 -12.28 -19.50
CA THR A 125 21.27 -12.57 -18.91
C THR A 125 21.27 -12.21 -17.42
N CYS A 126 22.36 -12.46 -16.73
CA CYS A 126 22.53 -12.10 -15.32
C CYS A 126 22.50 -10.58 -15.14
N GLU A 127 23.29 -9.82 -15.88
CA GLU A 127 23.36 -8.36 -15.79
C GLU A 127 22.05 -7.70 -16.25
N ALA A 128 21.40 -8.21 -17.30
CA ALA A 128 20.11 -7.71 -17.75
C ALA A 128 19.05 -7.82 -16.65
N MET A 129 18.99 -8.93 -15.94
CA MET A 129 18.07 -9.13 -14.81
C MET A 129 18.39 -8.22 -13.62
N LYS A 130 19.68 -8.06 -13.27
CA LYS A 130 20.12 -7.13 -12.23
C LYS A 130 19.70 -5.69 -12.54
N ILE A 131 19.97 -5.21 -13.74
CA ILE A 131 19.60 -3.85 -14.18
C ILE A 131 18.09 -3.66 -14.07
N PHE A 132 17.30 -4.61 -14.55
CA PHE A 132 15.85 -4.55 -14.48
C PHE A 132 15.34 -4.42 -13.04
N LEU A 133 15.81 -5.28 -12.13
CA LEU A 133 15.42 -5.26 -10.71
C LEU A 133 15.89 -4.00 -9.98
N LEU A 134 17.14 -3.56 -10.24
CA LEU A 134 17.66 -2.30 -9.69
C LEU A 134 16.84 -1.09 -10.16
N GLY A 135 16.42 -1.08 -11.42
CA GLY A 135 15.53 -0.05 -11.95
C GLY A 135 14.16 -0.04 -11.27
N ALA A 136 13.58 -1.21 -11.04
CA ALA A 136 12.32 -1.34 -10.30
C ALA A 136 12.45 -0.81 -8.86
N ILE A 137 13.50 -1.22 -8.15
CA ILE A 137 13.79 -0.74 -6.79
C ILE A 137 14.01 0.78 -6.79
N LYS A 138 14.80 1.30 -7.73
CA LYS A 138 15.06 2.74 -7.84
C LYS A 138 13.76 3.53 -8.00
N ARG A 139 12.82 3.07 -8.83
CA ARG A 139 11.52 3.73 -9.02
C ARG A 139 10.66 3.73 -7.75
N VAL A 140 10.77 2.72 -6.91
CA VAL A 140 10.07 2.68 -5.61
C VAL A 140 10.60 3.75 -4.66
N PHE A 141 11.95 3.91 -4.58
CA PHE A 141 12.56 4.89 -3.67
C PHE A 141 12.61 6.31 -4.23
N GLN A 142 12.69 6.44 -5.55
CA GLN A 142 12.76 7.72 -6.28
C GLN A 142 11.66 7.74 -7.38
N PRO A 143 10.38 7.98 -7.03
CA PRO A 143 9.30 8.09 -8.01
C PRO A 143 9.63 9.17 -9.06
N GLY A 144 9.34 8.85 -10.34
CA GLY A 144 9.63 9.76 -11.45
C GLY A 144 11.08 9.72 -11.96
N CYS A 145 11.97 8.90 -11.36
CA CYS A 145 13.31 8.74 -11.93
C CYS A 145 13.28 8.14 -13.34
N LYS A 146 14.17 8.61 -14.20
CA LYS A 146 14.35 8.08 -15.55
C LYS A 146 14.89 6.66 -15.48
N PHE A 147 14.23 5.74 -16.17
CA PHE A 147 14.68 4.38 -16.40
C PHE A 147 14.13 3.93 -17.76
N GLU A 148 14.97 3.92 -18.76
CA GLU A 148 14.60 3.71 -20.17
C GLU A 148 14.88 2.27 -20.65
N THR A 149 15.42 1.42 -19.77
CA THR A 149 15.72 0.02 -20.09
C THR A 149 14.47 -0.84 -19.92
N MET A 150 14.15 -1.63 -20.90
CA MET A 150 13.06 -2.62 -20.88
C MET A 150 13.64 -4.01 -21.07
N LEU A 151 13.30 -4.93 -20.18
CA LEU A 151 13.64 -6.34 -20.33
C LEU A 151 12.64 -6.98 -21.30
N CYS A 152 13.13 -7.44 -22.47
CA CYS A 152 12.36 -8.18 -23.44
C CYS A 152 12.67 -9.67 -23.32
N LEU A 153 11.63 -10.48 -23.07
CA LEU A 153 11.72 -11.93 -23.03
C LEU A 153 11.21 -12.49 -24.37
N VAL A 154 12.07 -13.22 -25.09
CA VAL A 154 11.75 -13.83 -26.37
C VAL A 154 11.81 -15.33 -26.21
N GLY A 155 10.74 -16.04 -26.58
CA GLY A 155 10.66 -17.50 -26.43
C GLY A 155 9.54 -18.09 -27.29
N GLY A 156 9.47 -19.43 -27.30
CA GLY A 156 8.37 -20.14 -27.96
C GLY A 156 7.01 -19.86 -27.32
N GLN A 157 5.95 -20.18 -28.03
CA GLN A 157 4.58 -20.00 -27.58
C GLN A 157 4.33 -20.75 -26.25
N GLY A 158 3.88 -20.06 -25.22
CA GLY A 158 3.60 -20.63 -23.90
C GLY A 158 4.74 -20.57 -22.89
N CYS A 159 5.91 -20.05 -23.23
CA CYS A 159 7.06 -19.94 -22.32
C CYS A 159 6.93 -18.85 -21.27
N ALA A 160 6.10 -17.84 -21.48
CA ALA A 160 5.93 -16.72 -20.56
C ALA A 160 4.54 -16.68 -19.94
N VAL A 161 4.46 -16.43 -18.65
CA VAL A 161 3.22 -16.34 -17.85
C VAL A 161 2.29 -15.19 -18.30
N SER A 162 2.77 -14.26 -19.09
CA SER A 162 2.02 -13.14 -19.67
C SER A 162 0.94 -13.56 -20.69
N TYR A 163 0.93 -14.82 -21.12
CA TYR A 163 0.02 -15.34 -22.12
C TYR A 163 -1.46 -15.34 -21.70
N THR A 164 -1.74 -15.45 -20.42
CA THR A 164 -3.13 -15.45 -19.92
C THR A 164 -3.81 -14.09 -20.00
N HIS A 165 -3.04 -13.00 -19.97
CA HIS A 165 -3.59 -11.64 -20.11
C HIS A 165 -3.73 -11.18 -21.56
N LEU A 166 -2.83 -11.60 -22.46
CA LEU A 166 -2.89 -11.26 -23.87
C LEU A 166 -4.03 -11.98 -24.61
N ARG A 167 -4.36 -13.21 -24.21
CA ARG A 167 -5.46 -13.97 -24.82
C ARG A 167 -6.83 -13.32 -24.65
N ALA A 168 -7.03 -12.49 -23.64
CA ALA A 168 -8.28 -11.76 -23.44
C ALA A 168 -8.46 -10.58 -24.43
N HIS A 169 -7.37 -10.11 -25.06
CA HIS A 169 -7.40 -9.02 -26.04
C HIS A 169 -7.32 -9.49 -27.50
N GLU A 170 -6.76 -10.66 -27.76
CA GLU A 170 -6.60 -11.18 -29.14
C GLU A 170 -7.88 -11.78 -29.75
N THR A 171 -8.85 -12.18 -28.92
CA THR A 171 -10.13 -12.73 -29.42
C THR A 171 -11.03 -11.72 -30.13
N SER A 172 -10.67 -10.45 -30.18
CA SER A 172 -11.40 -9.41 -30.92
C SER A 172 -10.78 -9.06 -32.27
N GLN A 173 -9.59 -9.58 -32.63
CA GLN A 173 -8.92 -9.29 -33.90
C GLN A 173 -8.97 -10.45 -34.91
N ASP A 174 -9.32 -11.66 -34.52
CA ASP A 174 -9.44 -12.83 -35.41
C ASP A 174 -10.83 -13.03 -36.03
N LEU A 175 -11.69 -12.00 -35.99
CA LEU A 175 -13.02 -11.99 -36.62
C LEU A 175 -13.10 -10.93 -37.72
N VAL A 176 -12.18 -10.97 -38.68
CA VAL A 176 -12.34 -10.33 -40.01
C VAL A 176 -11.90 -11.30 -41.10
#